data_40b6dba940b655beb4d704329a5bfd07
#
_entry.id   40b6dba940b655beb4d704329a5bfd07
#
_cell.length_a   1.000
_cell.length_b   1.000
_cell.length_c   1.000
_cell.angle_alpha   90.00
_cell.angle_beta   90.00
_cell.angle_gamma   90.00
#
_symmetry.space_group_name_H-M   'P 1'
#
loop_
_entity.id
_entity.type
_entity.pdbx_description
1 polymer ?
#
loop_
_entity_poly.entity_id
_entity_poly.type
_entity_poly.pdbx_seq_one_letter_code
_entity_poly.pdbx_strand_id
1 'polypeptide(L)'
;MSEISQKPVNVPSGYAANEVGPRHSYAYDNDEIDLFELFFRLWDKKYLIMMVTLVTTLMAGIYAFTAKEQWTVKAYVSPPQIAQFDDYLTLRRAFARVSGINADPQTIANHLFNRFTEMVASPNEKLTYLSETAYVKQQTESMDPQAKRVWLTEMADKGLVTSPPDEKKTLPYFMLSVSADNPQVALALLTDYIHRINDQVIAQDDAEFQNNLQAMILARQKEQQDIDFSLQADRTNQLANLTRSRSTAQRAGIKDYYANTASNGGTKIELANSVHPYMLGENFLSAEINSLTESPIVYPVRYHDISRELSLLAPLLQQQVTAQVYRYQLTPGEDVKKDRPKKALILVLGALLGGMLGMGAVLVTDGIARYRRR
;
A
#
# COMPACT_ATOMS: atom_id res chain seq x y z
N MET A 1 -40.07 -50.61 40.29
CA MET A 1 -40.47 -51.96 39.92
C MET A 1 -39.21 -52.79 39.93
N SER A 2 -39.13 -53.44 40.91
CA SER A 2 -38.99 -54.89 41.36
C SER A 2 -37.53 -55.32 41.21
N GLU A 3 -36.78 -55.42 42.30
CA GLU A 3 -36.79 -56.55 43.25
C GLU A 3 -36.50 -57.88 42.56
N ILE A 4 -35.50 -58.63 42.95
CA ILE A 4 -35.51 -59.70 43.99
C ILE A 4 -34.12 -60.33 43.98
N SER A 5 -33.30 -60.34 44.98
CA SER A 5 -33.32 -61.14 46.23
C SER A 5 -32.71 -62.56 46.14
N GLN A 6 -31.88 -62.80 47.16
CA GLN A 6 -31.61 -64.02 47.97
C GLN A 6 -30.46 -64.97 47.49
N LYS A 7 -29.35 -65.04 48.28
CA LYS A 7 -29.03 -65.82 49.45
C LYS A 7 -29.20 -67.37 49.31
N PRO A 8 -28.58 -68.16 50.22
CA PRO A 8 -27.22 -68.70 50.35
C PRO A 8 -27.27 -70.26 50.50
N VAL A 9 -26.14 -70.94 50.62
CA VAL A 9 -26.03 -72.26 51.30
C VAL A 9 -24.55 -72.68 51.31
N ASN A 10 -23.86 -72.74 52.29
CA ASN A 10 -23.72 -73.64 53.48
C ASN A 10 -22.56 -74.64 53.37
N VAL A 11 -21.80 -74.66 54.41
CA VAL A 11 -20.54 -75.35 54.74
C VAL A 11 -20.79 -76.88 54.87
N PRO A 12 -19.79 -77.78 54.77
CA PRO A 12 -19.16 -78.14 56.00
C PRO A 12 -17.63 -78.37 56.03
N SER A 13 -17.15 -78.28 57.23
CA SER A 13 -15.92 -78.52 57.89
C SER A 13 -15.29 -79.92 57.74
N GLY A 14 -13.99 -79.96 57.89
CA GLY A 14 -13.29 -81.22 58.20
C GLY A 14 -11.77 -81.17 58.14
N TYR A 15 -11.09 -80.91 59.28
CA TYR A 15 -9.82 -81.47 59.80
C TYR A 15 -8.67 -81.77 58.83
N ALA A 16 -7.41 -81.47 59.06
CA ALA A 16 -6.49 -81.54 60.18
C ALA A 16 -5.08 -81.09 59.79
N ALA A 17 -4.44 -80.43 60.64
CA ALA A 17 -3.06 -80.38 61.16
C ALA A 17 -1.84 -80.72 60.30
N ASN A 18 -0.82 -79.80 60.48
CA ASN A 18 0.62 -79.97 60.46
C ASN A 18 1.36 -79.94 59.12
N GLU A 19 2.16 -78.92 58.90
CA GLU A 19 3.58 -78.87 59.22
C GLU A 19 4.16 -77.47 58.97
N VAL A 20 5.03 -77.06 59.89
CA VAL A 20 5.79 -75.80 59.85
C VAL A 20 6.95 -75.95 58.93
N GLY A 21 6.89 -75.18 57.83
CA GLY A 21 8.08 -74.92 56.93
C GLY A 21 8.38 -73.44 56.97
N PRO A 22 9.63 -73.00 56.86
CA PRO A 22 10.01 -71.59 57.09
C PRO A 22 9.45 -70.74 55.94
N ARG A 23 8.66 -69.73 56.33
CA ARG A 23 8.21 -68.70 55.42
C ARG A 23 9.41 -67.83 55.02
N HIS A 24 9.91 -68.05 53.80
CA HIS A 24 10.65 -67.02 53.13
C HIS A 24 9.69 -65.86 52.91
N SER A 25 9.81 -64.81 53.71
CA SER A 25 9.28 -63.50 53.40
C SER A 25 10.04 -62.96 52.21
N TYR A 26 9.39 -63.07 51.02
CA TYR A 26 9.79 -62.20 49.93
C TYR A 26 9.53 -60.75 50.42
N ALA A 27 10.62 -60.06 50.83
CA ALA A 27 10.61 -58.63 50.90
C ALA A 27 10.36 -58.14 49.47
N TYR A 28 9.13 -57.68 49.22
CA TYR A 28 8.85 -56.77 48.14
C TYR A 28 9.75 -55.56 48.43
N ASP A 29 10.86 -55.48 47.72
CA ASP A 29 11.61 -54.23 47.60
C ASP A 29 10.65 -53.31 46.88
N ASN A 30 9.85 -52.55 47.64
CA ASN A 30 9.08 -51.41 47.12
C ASN A 30 10.10 -50.40 46.65
N ASP A 31 10.39 -50.45 45.36
CA ASP A 31 11.15 -49.42 44.63
C ASP A 31 10.29 -48.20 44.41
N GLU A 32 9.41 -47.89 45.43
CA GLU A 32 8.68 -46.63 45.48
C GLU A 32 9.70 -45.55 45.80
N ILE A 33 9.86 -44.66 44.84
CA ILE A 33 10.66 -43.45 45.03
C ILE A 33 9.97 -42.64 46.10
N ASP A 34 10.45 -42.72 47.36
CA ASP A 34 9.93 -41.91 48.46
C ASP A 34 10.22 -40.43 48.17
N LEU A 35 9.20 -39.72 47.72
CA LEU A 35 9.25 -38.28 47.39
C LEU A 35 9.76 -37.44 48.58
N PHE A 36 9.47 -37.88 49.82
CA PHE A 36 9.99 -37.23 51.04
C PHE A 36 11.48 -37.43 51.20
N GLU A 37 12.00 -38.65 50.96
CA GLU A 37 13.45 -38.94 51.02
C GLU A 37 14.19 -38.13 49.92
N LEU A 38 13.60 -38.03 48.75
CA LEU A 38 14.15 -37.20 47.62
C LEU A 38 14.21 -35.71 48.01
N PHE A 39 13.13 -35.21 48.67
CA PHE A 39 13.09 -33.82 49.12
C PHE A 39 14.14 -33.53 50.18
N PHE A 40 14.32 -34.39 51.22
CA PHE A 40 15.35 -34.20 52.24
C PHE A 40 16.77 -34.25 51.66
N ARG A 41 17.03 -35.12 50.69
CA ARG A 41 18.30 -35.21 50.00
C ARG A 41 18.63 -33.95 49.19
N LEU A 42 17.62 -33.37 48.49
CA LEU A 42 17.78 -32.10 47.80
C LEU A 42 18.03 -30.96 48.81
N TRP A 43 17.41 -31.03 49.98
CA TRP A 43 17.57 -30.02 51.05
C TRP A 43 18.97 -30.06 51.68
N ASP A 44 19.55 -31.24 51.89
CA ASP A 44 20.90 -31.40 52.42
C ASP A 44 21.95 -30.79 51.46
N LYS A 45 21.74 -30.86 50.16
CA LYS A 45 22.67 -30.32 49.13
C LYS A 45 22.21 -28.96 48.56
N LYS A 46 21.35 -28.23 49.28
CA LYS A 46 20.82 -26.91 48.88
C LYS A 46 21.88 -25.93 48.47
N TYR A 47 23.05 -25.92 49.07
CA TYR A 47 24.17 -25.04 48.70
C TYR A 47 24.71 -25.37 47.34
N LEU A 48 24.77 -26.64 46.92
CA LEU A 48 25.20 -27.04 45.58
C LEU A 48 24.17 -26.58 44.54
N ILE A 49 22.86 -26.78 44.80
CA ILE A 49 21.78 -26.30 43.92
C ILE A 49 21.86 -24.76 43.78
N MET A 50 21.99 -24.07 44.93
CA MET A 50 22.12 -22.62 44.97
C MET A 50 23.34 -22.11 44.19
N MET A 51 24.50 -22.78 44.33
CA MET A 51 25.70 -22.42 43.59
C MET A 51 25.55 -22.61 42.09
N VAL A 52 24.98 -23.74 41.63
CA VAL A 52 24.72 -23.97 40.19
C VAL A 52 23.72 -22.96 39.66
N THR A 53 22.65 -22.70 40.39
CA THR A 53 21.64 -21.67 40.01
C THR A 53 22.27 -20.29 39.94
N LEU A 54 23.11 -19.92 40.87
CA LEU A 54 23.79 -18.62 40.86
C LEU A 54 24.74 -18.48 39.66
N VAL A 55 25.53 -19.51 39.34
CA VAL A 55 26.46 -19.50 38.20
C VAL A 55 25.67 -19.40 36.87
N THR A 56 24.62 -20.20 36.69
CA THR A 56 23.79 -20.15 35.46
C THR A 56 23.06 -18.82 35.32
N THR A 57 22.54 -18.25 36.42
CA THR A 57 21.89 -16.93 36.40
C THR A 57 22.89 -15.82 36.08
N LEU A 58 24.12 -15.93 36.58
CA LEU A 58 25.21 -14.98 36.31
C LEU A 58 25.60 -15.04 34.81
N MET A 59 25.75 -16.24 34.25
CA MET A 59 26.02 -16.42 32.81
C MET A 59 24.83 -15.87 31.95
N ALA A 60 23.61 -16.15 32.34
CA ALA A 60 22.40 -15.59 31.69
C ALA A 60 22.39 -14.06 31.80
N GLY A 61 22.83 -13.49 32.92
CA GLY A 61 23.01 -12.06 33.12
C GLY A 61 24.06 -11.47 32.17
N ILE A 62 25.24 -12.05 32.11
CA ILE A 62 26.28 -11.60 31.16
C ILE A 62 25.71 -11.58 29.74
N TYR A 63 25.07 -12.65 29.31
CA TYR A 63 24.41 -12.70 27.98
C TYR A 63 23.35 -11.59 27.82
N ALA A 64 22.50 -11.38 28.80
CA ALA A 64 21.43 -10.37 28.74
C ALA A 64 21.96 -8.93 28.66
N PHE A 65 23.15 -8.65 29.17
CA PHE A 65 23.78 -7.33 29.13
C PHE A 65 24.71 -7.12 27.92
N THR A 66 25.21 -8.20 27.30
CA THR A 66 26.09 -8.12 26.12
C THR A 66 25.34 -8.33 24.80
N ALA A 67 24.14 -8.91 24.82
CA ALA A 67 23.33 -9.12 23.61
C ALA A 67 22.94 -7.78 22.94
N LYS A 68 23.03 -7.74 21.61
CA LYS A 68 22.66 -6.57 20.80
C LYS A 68 21.22 -6.13 21.10
N GLU A 69 21.08 -4.86 21.40
CA GLU A 69 19.77 -4.26 21.65
C GLU A 69 19.00 -4.12 20.34
N GLN A 70 17.69 -4.28 20.41
CA GLN A 70 16.77 -4.04 19.30
C GLN A 70 15.66 -3.12 19.78
N TRP A 71 15.48 -2.02 19.04
CA TRP A 71 14.49 -0.99 19.31
C TRP A 71 13.52 -0.90 18.16
N THR A 72 12.24 -0.86 18.45
CA THR A 72 11.17 -0.72 17.46
C THR A 72 10.44 0.59 17.64
N VAL A 73 10.36 1.33 16.55
CA VAL A 73 9.59 2.57 16.41
C VAL A 73 8.38 2.29 15.55
N LYS A 74 7.23 2.81 15.94
CA LYS A 74 5.96 2.64 15.22
C LYS A 74 5.39 3.98 14.81
N ALA A 75 4.66 3.96 13.70
CA ALA A 75 3.79 5.03 13.25
C ALA A 75 2.43 4.46 12.82
N TYR A 76 1.37 5.21 13.08
CA TYR A 76 0.04 4.89 12.57
C TYR A 76 -0.40 6.01 11.63
N VAL A 77 -0.90 5.62 10.47
CA VAL A 77 -1.34 6.56 9.44
C VAL A 77 -2.76 6.26 8.97
N SER A 78 -3.43 7.29 8.49
CA SER A 78 -4.79 7.24 7.93
C SER A 78 -4.86 8.11 6.67
N PRO A 79 -5.96 8.06 5.89
CA PRO A 79 -6.15 8.96 4.76
C PRO A 79 -5.95 10.43 5.13
N PRO A 80 -5.39 11.25 4.22
CA PRO A 80 -5.12 12.65 4.48
C PRO A 80 -6.41 13.46 4.62
N GLN A 81 -6.34 14.58 5.34
CA GLN A 81 -7.40 15.60 5.36
C GLN A 81 -7.15 16.62 4.26
N ILE A 82 -8.19 17.33 3.84
CA ILE A 82 -8.13 18.31 2.73
C ILE A 82 -6.97 19.30 2.91
N ALA A 83 -6.74 19.80 4.12
CA ALA A 83 -5.64 20.74 4.39
C ALA A 83 -4.23 20.20 4.07
N GLN A 84 -4.07 18.88 3.94
CA GLN A 84 -2.78 18.23 3.65
C GLN A 84 -2.50 18.08 2.14
N PHE A 85 -3.53 18.28 1.29
CA PHE A 85 -3.43 18.18 -0.16
C PHE A 85 -4.27 19.22 -0.91
N ASP A 86 -4.49 20.40 -0.32
CA ASP A 86 -5.37 21.45 -0.87
C ASP A 86 -4.87 22.00 -2.21
N ASP A 87 -3.57 22.25 -2.34
CA ASP A 87 -2.97 22.71 -3.61
C ASP A 87 -3.16 21.66 -4.71
N TYR A 88 -2.92 20.39 -4.37
CA TYR A 88 -3.15 19.26 -5.26
C TYR A 88 -4.64 19.17 -5.67
N LEU A 89 -5.55 19.28 -4.71
CA LEU A 89 -6.99 19.22 -4.96
C LEU A 89 -7.46 20.38 -5.83
N THR A 90 -6.92 21.56 -5.62
CA THR A 90 -7.25 22.77 -6.40
C THR A 90 -6.87 22.58 -7.86
N LEU A 91 -5.69 22.02 -8.15
CA LEU A 91 -5.25 21.69 -9.50
C LEU A 91 -6.18 20.65 -10.15
N ARG A 92 -6.53 19.59 -9.45
CA ARG A 92 -7.44 18.53 -9.93
C ARG A 92 -8.84 19.07 -10.20
N ARG A 93 -9.34 19.97 -9.35
CA ARG A 93 -10.65 20.65 -9.56
C ARG A 93 -10.65 21.59 -10.75
N ALA A 94 -9.55 22.33 -10.99
CA ALA A 94 -9.42 23.18 -12.18
C ALA A 94 -9.50 22.35 -13.47
N PHE A 95 -8.81 21.23 -13.52
CA PHE A 95 -8.88 20.26 -14.62
C PHE A 95 -10.28 19.64 -14.75
N ALA A 96 -10.86 19.20 -13.64
CA ALA A 96 -12.18 18.57 -13.58
C ALA A 96 -13.29 19.47 -14.16
N ARG A 97 -13.21 20.78 -13.92
CA ARG A 97 -14.16 21.77 -14.44
C ARG A 97 -14.19 21.82 -15.97
N VAL A 98 -13.06 21.58 -16.62
CA VAL A 98 -12.94 21.58 -18.08
C VAL A 98 -13.23 20.20 -18.66
N SER A 99 -12.75 19.14 -18.00
CA SER A 99 -12.90 17.76 -18.47
C SER A 99 -14.29 17.15 -18.20
N GLY A 100 -15.06 17.75 -17.29
CA GLY A 100 -16.35 17.21 -16.86
C GLY A 100 -16.25 16.02 -15.89
N ILE A 101 -15.03 15.72 -15.40
CA ILE A 101 -14.79 14.65 -14.42
C ILE A 101 -15.11 15.16 -13.02
N ASN A 102 -15.59 14.28 -12.14
CA ASN A 102 -15.80 14.67 -10.74
C ASN A 102 -14.49 14.63 -9.95
N ALA A 103 -14.19 15.71 -9.22
CA ALA A 103 -13.04 15.82 -8.32
C ALA A 103 -13.51 15.86 -6.86
N ASP A 104 -14.11 14.75 -6.41
CA ASP A 104 -14.55 14.61 -5.03
C ASP A 104 -13.33 14.45 -4.10
N PRO A 105 -13.19 15.30 -3.06
CA PRO A 105 -12.03 15.29 -2.17
C PRO A 105 -11.81 13.96 -1.45
N GLN A 106 -12.88 13.29 -1.03
CA GLN A 106 -12.78 12.03 -0.29
C GLN A 106 -12.28 10.90 -1.18
N THR A 107 -12.77 10.86 -2.42
CA THR A 107 -12.32 9.88 -3.41
C THR A 107 -10.84 10.08 -3.73
N ILE A 108 -10.39 11.33 -3.89
CA ILE A 108 -8.98 11.66 -4.13
C ILE A 108 -8.12 11.29 -2.94
N ALA A 109 -8.54 11.65 -1.71
CA ALA A 109 -7.80 11.31 -0.50
C ALA A 109 -7.61 9.79 -0.33
N ASN A 110 -8.68 9.02 -0.56
CA ASN A 110 -8.62 7.56 -0.48
C ASN A 110 -7.74 6.97 -1.60
N HIS A 111 -7.79 7.52 -2.82
CA HIS A 111 -6.94 7.07 -3.92
C HIS A 111 -5.45 7.28 -3.60
N LEU A 112 -5.07 8.47 -3.15
CA LEU A 112 -3.69 8.80 -2.76
C LEU A 112 -3.21 7.90 -1.61
N PHE A 113 -4.05 7.70 -0.60
CA PHE A 113 -3.71 6.84 0.54
C PHE A 113 -3.57 5.38 0.15
N ASN A 114 -4.42 4.86 -0.73
CA ASN A 114 -4.32 3.49 -1.22
C ASN A 114 -3.01 3.28 -1.98
N ARG A 115 -2.65 4.20 -2.89
CA ARG A 115 -1.34 4.15 -3.59
C ARG A 115 -0.18 4.19 -2.60
N PHE A 116 -0.26 5.03 -1.57
CA PHE A 116 0.75 5.09 -0.51
C PHE A 116 0.87 3.75 0.23
N THR A 117 -0.23 3.15 0.65
CA THR A 117 -0.21 1.88 1.40
C THR A 117 0.28 0.70 0.55
N GLU A 118 -0.05 0.66 -0.74
CA GLU A 118 0.48 -0.31 -1.69
C GLU A 118 2.00 -0.16 -1.84
N MET A 119 2.47 1.06 -2.06
CA MET A 119 3.87 1.35 -2.30
C MET A 119 4.73 1.12 -1.05
N VAL A 120 4.25 1.54 0.11
CA VAL A 120 4.93 1.34 1.40
C VAL A 120 5.01 -0.13 1.79
N ALA A 121 4.07 -0.96 1.33
CA ALA A 121 4.07 -2.39 1.56
C ALA A 121 4.90 -3.18 0.52
N SER A 122 5.30 -2.54 -0.58
CA SER A 122 6.04 -3.18 -1.67
C SER A 122 7.40 -3.69 -1.21
N PRO A 123 7.70 -5.00 -1.39
CA PRO A 123 9.02 -5.55 -1.07
C PRO A 123 10.16 -4.87 -1.85
N ASN A 124 9.93 -4.51 -3.11
CA ASN A 124 10.92 -3.83 -3.93
C ASN A 124 11.26 -2.44 -3.39
N GLU A 125 10.26 -1.65 -3.00
CA GLU A 125 10.48 -0.32 -2.42
C GLU A 125 11.25 -0.42 -1.10
N LYS A 126 10.89 -1.38 -0.24
CA LYS A 126 11.61 -1.64 1.02
C LYS A 126 13.09 -2.00 0.77
N LEU A 127 13.35 -2.93 -0.17
CA LEU A 127 14.71 -3.34 -0.52
C LEU A 127 15.52 -2.20 -1.13
N THR A 128 14.95 -1.44 -2.05
CA THR A 128 15.59 -0.30 -2.69
C THR A 128 15.96 0.75 -1.65
N TYR A 129 14.98 1.17 -0.84
CA TYR A 129 15.22 2.13 0.23
C TYR A 129 16.33 1.68 1.18
N LEU A 130 16.20 0.46 1.75
CA LEU A 130 17.16 -0.05 2.71
C LEU A 130 18.57 -0.16 2.13
N SER A 131 18.71 -0.58 0.86
CA SER A 131 20.01 -0.71 0.20
C SER A 131 20.78 0.61 0.07
N GLU A 132 20.07 1.72 0.01
CA GLU A 132 20.61 3.08 -0.13
C GLU A 132 20.99 3.71 1.20
N THR A 133 20.42 3.24 2.32
CA THR A 133 20.65 3.83 3.65
C THR A 133 22.07 3.63 4.17
N ALA A 134 22.60 4.64 4.85
CA ALA A 134 23.91 4.57 5.47
C ALA A 134 23.98 3.45 6.55
N TYR A 135 22.90 3.26 7.29
CA TYR A 135 22.80 2.22 8.31
C TYR A 135 23.03 0.82 7.73
N VAL A 136 22.33 0.47 6.64
CA VAL A 136 22.48 -0.83 5.99
C VAL A 136 23.87 -1.00 5.39
N LYS A 137 24.43 0.05 4.76
CA LYS A 137 25.79 0.04 4.21
C LYS A 137 26.80 -0.28 5.31
N GLN A 138 26.69 0.35 6.47
CA GLN A 138 27.55 0.12 7.62
C GLN A 138 27.41 -1.30 8.19
N GLN A 139 26.16 -1.78 8.37
CA GLN A 139 25.91 -3.13 8.91
C GLN A 139 26.38 -4.25 7.99
N THR A 140 26.43 -4.00 6.69
CA THR A 140 26.77 -5.02 5.68
C THR A 140 28.16 -4.86 5.09
N GLU A 141 28.99 -3.93 5.58
CA GLU A 141 30.31 -3.62 5.05
C GLU A 141 31.27 -4.82 5.06
N SER A 142 31.22 -5.63 6.11
CA SER A 142 32.07 -6.81 6.27
C SER A 142 31.43 -8.12 5.78
N MET A 143 30.24 -8.06 5.18
CA MET A 143 29.51 -9.24 4.73
C MET A 143 29.85 -9.59 3.28
N ASP A 144 29.89 -10.88 2.97
CA ASP A 144 29.93 -11.34 1.59
C ASP A 144 28.62 -10.98 0.84
N PRO A 145 28.63 -10.96 -0.52
CA PRO A 145 27.46 -10.53 -1.29
C PRO A 145 26.20 -11.38 -1.08
N GLN A 146 26.35 -12.66 -0.70
CA GLN A 146 25.22 -13.55 -0.45
C GLN A 146 24.64 -13.27 0.94
N ALA A 147 25.47 -13.19 1.96
CA ALA A 147 25.06 -12.84 3.32
C ALA A 147 24.39 -11.46 3.37
N LYS A 148 24.93 -10.48 2.62
CA LYS A 148 24.33 -9.15 2.48
C LYS A 148 22.92 -9.21 1.91
N ARG A 149 22.68 -10.00 0.86
CA ARG A 149 21.33 -10.15 0.27
C ARG A 149 20.35 -10.78 1.25
N VAL A 150 20.75 -11.84 1.94
CA VAL A 150 19.94 -12.51 2.95
C VAL A 150 19.56 -11.55 4.06
N TRP A 151 20.56 -10.84 4.61
CA TRP A 151 20.34 -9.86 5.68
C TRP A 151 19.39 -8.74 5.25
N LEU A 152 19.57 -8.23 4.02
CA LEU A 152 18.74 -7.15 3.46
C LEU A 152 17.28 -7.59 3.28
N THR A 153 17.06 -8.81 2.79
CA THR A 153 15.72 -9.40 2.66
C THR A 153 15.07 -9.58 4.03
N GLU A 154 15.84 -10.10 5.01
CA GLU A 154 15.33 -10.26 6.37
C GLU A 154 14.98 -8.92 7.03
N MET A 155 15.79 -7.90 6.80
CA MET A 155 15.51 -6.53 7.29
C MET A 155 14.29 -5.93 6.62
N ALA A 156 14.08 -6.17 5.31
CA ALA A 156 12.89 -5.73 4.60
C ALA A 156 11.60 -6.42 5.09
N ASP A 157 11.68 -7.72 5.42
CA ASP A 157 10.53 -8.51 5.83
C ASP A 157 10.19 -8.36 7.32
N LYS A 158 11.22 -8.39 8.18
CA LYS A 158 11.04 -8.42 9.63
C LYS A 158 11.45 -7.11 10.33
N GLY A 159 12.37 -6.36 9.74
CA GLY A 159 12.85 -5.09 10.29
C GLY A 159 11.98 -3.91 9.92
N LEU A 160 11.43 -3.86 8.69
CA LEU A 160 10.51 -2.83 8.22
C LEU A 160 9.15 -3.46 7.95
N VAL A 161 8.30 -3.48 8.97
CA VAL A 161 6.99 -4.14 8.94
C VAL A 161 5.89 -3.14 8.66
N THR A 162 4.99 -3.51 7.75
CA THR A 162 3.76 -2.79 7.45
C THR A 162 2.57 -3.69 7.70
N SER A 163 1.53 -3.17 8.33
CA SER A 163 0.30 -3.93 8.62
C SER A 163 -0.93 -3.11 8.28
N PRO A 164 -1.87 -3.69 7.53
CA PRO A 164 -3.17 -3.07 7.30
C PRO A 164 -3.93 -2.93 8.61
N PRO A 165 -5.01 -2.15 8.64
CA PRO A 165 -5.93 -2.05 9.76
C PRO A 165 -6.41 -3.44 10.20
N ASP A 166 -6.40 -3.71 11.50
CA ASP A 166 -6.84 -4.97 12.08
C ASP A 166 -8.14 -4.73 12.87
N GLU A 167 -9.26 -5.19 12.32
CA GLU A 167 -10.58 -5.07 12.94
C GLU A 167 -10.65 -5.75 14.32
N LYS A 168 -9.85 -6.80 14.53
CA LYS A 168 -9.80 -7.53 15.82
C LYS A 168 -9.04 -6.76 16.90
N LYS A 169 -8.14 -5.86 16.51
CA LYS A 169 -7.31 -5.06 17.43
C LYS A 169 -7.86 -3.67 17.72
N THR A 170 -9.03 -3.35 17.23
CA THR A 170 -9.68 -2.04 17.44
C THR A 170 -8.87 -0.83 16.95
N LEU A 171 -7.90 -1.04 16.07
CA LEU A 171 -7.07 0.02 15.48
C LEU A 171 -7.37 0.13 13.99
N PRO A 172 -8.19 1.11 13.57
CA PRO A 172 -8.57 1.29 12.16
C PRO A 172 -7.49 2.00 11.34
N TYR A 173 -6.23 1.91 11.77
CA TYR A 173 -5.13 2.63 11.16
C TYR A 173 -4.12 1.69 10.53
N PHE A 174 -3.48 2.14 9.46
CA PHE A 174 -2.37 1.43 8.85
C PHE A 174 -1.11 1.62 9.70
N MET A 175 -0.45 0.54 10.08
CA MET A 175 0.74 0.56 10.92
C MET A 175 2.01 0.38 10.09
N LEU A 176 2.99 1.21 10.39
CA LEU A 176 4.37 1.05 9.94
C LEU A 176 5.28 0.91 11.16
N SER A 177 6.28 0.06 11.09
CA SER A 177 7.28 -0.06 12.14
C SER A 177 8.64 -0.40 11.59
N VAL A 178 9.68 0.13 12.22
CA VAL A 178 11.07 -0.20 11.92
C VAL A 178 11.78 -0.60 13.18
N SER A 179 12.57 -1.67 13.08
CA SER A 179 13.43 -2.18 14.15
C SER A 179 14.89 -1.98 13.79
N ALA A 180 15.66 -1.37 14.69
CA ALA A 180 17.11 -1.20 14.55
C ALA A 180 17.81 -1.38 15.91
N ASP A 181 19.13 -1.37 15.91
CA ASP A 181 19.98 -1.50 17.11
C ASP A 181 20.02 -0.22 17.96
N ASN A 182 19.55 0.90 17.41
CA ASN A 182 19.50 2.22 18.07
C ASN A 182 18.14 2.88 17.83
N PRO A 183 17.50 3.49 18.85
CA PRO A 183 16.19 4.11 18.71
C PRO A 183 16.21 5.32 17.77
N GLN A 184 17.29 6.10 17.72
CA GLN A 184 17.41 7.24 16.81
C GLN A 184 17.54 6.78 15.37
N VAL A 185 18.26 5.68 15.11
CA VAL A 185 18.37 5.08 13.78
C VAL A 185 17.03 4.51 13.33
N ALA A 186 16.30 3.79 14.21
CA ALA A 186 14.97 3.29 13.90
C ALA A 186 13.99 4.41 13.57
N LEU A 187 14.04 5.51 14.33
CA LEU A 187 13.21 6.70 14.09
C LEU A 187 13.53 7.35 12.74
N ALA A 188 14.83 7.56 12.45
CA ALA A 188 15.26 8.16 11.18
C ALA A 188 14.83 7.29 9.99
N LEU A 189 15.11 5.99 10.03
CA LEU A 189 14.73 5.05 8.97
C LEU A 189 13.23 5.04 8.71
N LEU A 190 12.40 5.04 9.76
CA LEU A 190 10.95 5.04 9.58
C LEU A 190 10.46 6.36 8.99
N THR A 191 10.94 7.48 9.50
CA THR A 191 10.54 8.81 9.05
C THR A 191 10.96 9.03 7.59
N ASP A 192 12.22 8.75 7.25
CA ASP A 192 12.74 8.92 5.89
C ASP A 192 12.03 7.99 4.90
N TYR A 193 11.71 6.76 5.29
CA TYR A 193 10.96 5.84 4.44
C TYR A 193 9.56 6.37 4.12
N ILE A 194 8.82 6.83 5.14
CA ILE A 194 7.48 7.39 4.98
C ILE A 194 7.51 8.61 4.06
N HIS A 195 8.46 9.53 4.25
CA HIS A 195 8.61 10.73 3.42
C HIS A 195 8.97 10.37 1.98
N ARG A 196 9.93 9.48 1.78
CA ARG A 196 10.33 9.01 0.45
C ARG A 196 9.15 8.44 -0.33
N ILE A 197 8.35 7.56 0.30
CA ILE A 197 7.18 6.98 -0.36
C ILE A 197 6.11 8.03 -0.65
N ASN A 198 5.90 9.00 0.26
CA ASN A 198 5.01 10.13 -0.01
C ASN A 198 5.42 10.87 -1.29
N ASP A 199 6.68 11.23 -1.40
CA ASP A 199 7.20 12.00 -2.53
C ASP A 199 7.13 11.19 -3.83
N GLN A 200 7.41 9.89 -3.78
CA GLN A 200 7.27 9.00 -4.93
C GLN A 200 5.82 8.86 -5.39
N VAL A 201 4.87 8.72 -4.47
CA VAL A 201 3.43 8.65 -4.81
C VAL A 201 2.98 9.92 -5.51
N ILE A 202 3.33 11.08 -4.96
CA ILE A 202 2.98 12.37 -5.56
C ILE A 202 3.64 12.53 -6.92
N ALA A 203 4.92 12.21 -7.06
CA ALA A 203 5.63 12.33 -8.33
C ALA A 203 5.04 11.42 -9.42
N GLN A 204 4.66 10.19 -9.09
CA GLN A 204 4.04 9.27 -10.04
C GLN A 204 2.63 9.72 -10.44
N ASP A 205 1.81 10.14 -9.47
CA ASP A 205 0.47 10.61 -9.73
C ASP A 205 0.45 11.93 -10.51
N ASP A 206 1.41 12.83 -10.22
CA ASP A 206 1.55 14.07 -10.97
C ASP A 206 2.02 13.80 -12.41
N ALA A 207 2.96 12.90 -12.63
CA ALA A 207 3.39 12.51 -13.98
C ALA A 207 2.22 11.92 -14.80
N GLU A 208 1.38 11.09 -14.21
CA GLU A 208 0.19 10.55 -14.84
C GLU A 208 -0.82 11.66 -15.20
N PHE A 209 -1.02 12.60 -14.27
CA PHE A 209 -1.88 13.74 -14.51
C PHE A 209 -1.35 14.64 -15.62
N GLN A 210 -0.07 14.98 -15.63
CA GLN A 210 0.56 15.80 -16.66
C GLN A 210 0.40 15.16 -18.05
N ASN A 211 0.56 13.84 -18.15
CA ASN A 211 0.33 13.11 -19.39
C ASN A 211 -1.13 13.23 -19.86
N ASN A 212 -2.10 13.07 -18.96
CA ASN A 212 -3.52 13.19 -19.27
C ASN A 212 -3.91 14.62 -19.67
N LEU A 213 -3.37 15.61 -18.96
CA LEU A 213 -3.56 17.04 -19.26
C LEU A 213 -3.00 17.40 -20.62
N GLN A 214 -1.78 16.96 -20.94
CA GLN A 214 -1.15 17.19 -22.23
C GLN A 214 -1.93 16.52 -23.37
N ALA A 215 -2.38 15.29 -23.18
CA ALA A 215 -3.22 14.58 -24.16
C ALA A 215 -4.52 15.34 -24.43
N MET A 216 -5.18 15.87 -23.39
CA MET A 216 -6.39 16.67 -23.53
C MET A 216 -6.12 17.98 -24.31
N ILE A 217 -5.05 18.70 -23.96
CA ILE A 217 -4.65 19.94 -24.68
C ILE A 217 -4.44 19.65 -26.15
N LEU A 218 -3.68 18.60 -26.48
CA LEU A 218 -3.43 18.20 -27.87
C LEU A 218 -4.73 17.83 -28.60
N ALA A 219 -5.63 17.11 -27.96
CA ALA A 219 -6.94 16.76 -28.53
C ALA A 219 -7.78 18.01 -28.82
N ARG A 220 -7.80 19.00 -27.93
CA ARG A 220 -8.50 20.28 -28.15
C ARG A 220 -7.85 21.11 -29.24
N GLN A 221 -6.54 21.19 -29.30
CA GLN A 221 -5.81 21.87 -30.37
C GLN A 221 -6.14 21.25 -31.73
N LYS A 222 -6.17 19.92 -31.80
CA LYS A 222 -6.53 19.21 -33.02
C LYS A 222 -7.98 19.46 -33.44
N GLU A 223 -8.91 19.38 -32.50
CA GLU A 223 -10.33 19.70 -32.75
C GLU A 223 -10.49 21.11 -33.32
N GLN A 224 -9.78 22.08 -32.75
CA GLN A 224 -9.77 23.47 -33.24
C GLN A 224 -9.21 23.59 -34.66
N GLN A 225 -8.09 22.91 -34.95
CA GLN A 225 -7.50 22.86 -36.29
C GLN A 225 -8.43 22.19 -37.31
N ASP A 226 -9.11 21.10 -36.94
CA ASP A 226 -10.04 20.39 -37.81
C ASP A 226 -11.25 21.26 -38.17
N ILE A 227 -11.76 22.05 -37.22
CA ILE A 227 -12.83 23.06 -37.49
C ILE A 227 -12.33 24.12 -38.47
N ASP A 228 -11.14 24.70 -38.24
CA ASP A 228 -10.56 25.71 -39.10
C ASP A 228 -10.35 25.17 -40.51
N PHE A 229 -9.73 24.00 -40.64
CA PHE A 229 -9.50 23.33 -41.91
C PHE A 229 -10.80 23.06 -42.68
N SER A 230 -11.83 22.58 -41.99
CA SER A 230 -13.15 22.32 -42.57
C SER A 230 -13.79 23.60 -43.13
N LEU A 231 -13.78 24.68 -42.36
CA LEU A 231 -14.31 25.97 -42.78
C LEU A 231 -13.57 26.57 -43.97
N GLN A 232 -12.22 26.46 -43.98
CA GLN A 232 -11.41 26.90 -45.10
C GLN A 232 -11.67 26.06 -46.37
N ALA A 233 -11.81 24.76 -46.23
CA ALA A 233 -12.10 23.84 -47.32
C ALA A 233 -13.50 24.12 -47.89
N ASP A 234 -14.50 24.32 -47.04
CA ASP A 234 -15.86 24.66 -47.45
C ASP A 234 -15.90 26.01 -48.23
N ARG A 235 -15.21 27.04 -47.68
CA ARG A 235 -15.09 28.34 -48.37
C ARG A 235 -14.42 28.18 -49.73
N THR A 236 -13.35 27.42 -49.83
CA THR A 236 -12.62 27.16 -51.09
C THR A 236 -13.52 26.45 -52.11
N ASN A 237 -14.27 25.44 -51.67
CA ASN A 237 -15.23 24.72 -52.50
C ASN A 237 -16.37 25.61 -52.97
N GLN A 238 -16.90 26.47 -52.13
CA GLN A 238 -17.94 27.44 -52.49
C GLN A 238 -17.43 28.42 -53.51
N LEU A 239 -16.25 29.03 -53.33
CA LEU A 239 -15.61 29.93 -54.29
C LEU A 239 -15.36 29.25 -55.62
N ALA A 240 -14.88 28.01 -55.66
CA ALA A 240 -14.67 27.24 -56.90
C ALA A 240 -16.02 26.98 -57.64
N ASN A 241 -17.07 26.63 -56.90
CA ASN A 241 -18.40 26.39 -57.46
C ASN A 241 -19.02 27.68 -58.03
N LEU A 242 -18.94 28.82 -57.31
CA LEU A 242 -19.42 30.11 -57.74
C LEU A 242 -18.62 30.60 -58.96
N THR A 243 -17.32 30.45 -58.97
CA THR A 243 -16.47 30.80 -60.09
C THR A 243 -16.79 30.00 -61.35
N ARG A 244 -17.03 28.69 -61.21
CA ARG A 244 -17.47 27.81 -62.30
C ARG A 244 -18.85 28.26 -62.83
N SER A 245 -19.78 28.54 -61.93
CA SER A 245 -21.12 29.02 -62.30
C SER A 245 -21.09 30.35 -63.00
N ARG A 246 -20.24 31.31 -62.54
CA ARG A 246 -20.01 32.59 -63.22
C ARG A 246 -19.45 32.39 -64.62
N SER A 247 -18.43 31.52 -64.81
CA SER A 247 -17.87 31.22 -66.12
C SER A 247 -18.93 30.63 -67.10
N THR A 248 -19.84 29.78 -66.55
CA THR A 248 -20.95 29.23 -67.34
C THR A 248 -21.98 30.30 -67.73
N ALA A 249 -22.39 31.18 -66.78
CA ALA A 249 -23.25 32.29 -67.03
C ALA A 249 -22.70 33.24 -68.10
N GLN A 250 -21.41 33.57 -67.99
CA GLN A 250 -20.68 34.44 -68.94
C GLN A 250 -20.66 33.83 -70.35
N ARG A 251 -20.35 32.55 -70.50
CA ARG A 251 -20.36 31.85 -71.81
C ARG A 251 -21.75 31.73 -72.40
N ALA A 252 -22.79 31.63 -71.55
CA ALA A 252 -24.20 31.59 -71.94
C ALA A 252 -24.81 32.97 -72.22
N GLY A 253 -24.06 34.08 -71.98
CA GLY A 253 -24.53 35.44 -72.16
C GLY A 253 -25.54 35.91 -71.10
N ILE A 254 -25.64 35.20 -69.93
CA ILE A 254 -26.57 35.53 -68.87
C ILE A 254 -25.89 36.52 -67.92
N LYS A 255 -26.18 37.84 -68.10
CA LYS A 255 -25.58 38.92 -67.29
C LYS A 255 -26.27 39.09 -65.93
N ASP A 256 -27.59 39.02 -65.94
CA ASP A 256 -28.44 39.26 -64.79
C ASP A 256 -29.33 38.05 -64.47
N TYR A 257 -29.96 38.02 -63.33
CA TYR A 257 -30.84 36.94 -62.91
C TYR A 257 -31.98 36.68 -63.90
N TYR A 258 -32.06 35.45 -64.39
CA TYR A 258 -33.15 35.04 -65.28
C TYR A 258 -34.29 34.42 -64.52
N ALA A 259 -35.29 35.23 -64.14
CA ALA A 259 -36.50 34.72 -63.59
C ALA A 259 -37.33 34.04 -64.70
N ASN A 260 -37.53 32.73 -64.60
CA ASN A 260 -38.47 32.06 -65.49
C ASN A 260 -39.91 32.51 -65.13
N THR A 261 -40.33 33.57 -65.73
CA THR A 261 -41.76 34.09 -65.66
C THR A 261 -42.65 33.29 -66.57
N ALA A 262 -42.90 32.03 -66.16
CA ALA A 262 -44.03 31.32 -66.75
C ALA A 262 -45.29 31.54 -65.87
N SER A 263 -46.11 32.54 -66.28
CA SER A 263 -47.54 32.62 -66.14
C SER A 263 -48.19 32.64 -64.73
N ASN A 264 -48.87 33.77 -64.50
CA ASN A 264 -49.96 33.94 -63.56
C ASN A 264 -49.74 33.89 -62.04
N GLY A 265 -49.64 35.09 -61.47
CA GLY A 265 -50.13 35.33 -60.14
C GLY A 265 -49.13 34.99 -59.02
N GLY A 266 -48.25 35.99 -58.66
CA GLY A 266 -47.53 35.97 -57.41
C GLY A 266 -46.17 35.23 -57.48
N THR A 267 -45.12 35.92 -57.89
CA THR A 267 -43.78 35.39 -57.98
C THR A 267 -43.20 35.14 -56.55
N LYS A 268 -43.28 33.91 -56.09
CA LYS A 268 -42.35 33.47 -55.03
C LYS A 268 -41.00 33.19 -55.67
N ILE A 269 -40.09 34.09 -55.45
CA ILE A 269 -38.69 33.88 -55.87
C ILE A 269 -38.04 32.94 -54.81
N GLU A 270 -38.00 31.63 -55.02
CA GLU A 270 -37.18 30.71 -54.28
C GLU A 270 -35.76 30.78 -54.82
N LEU A 271 -34.98 31.79 -54.35
CA LEU A 271 -33.55 31.90 -54.67
C LEU A 271 -32.69 30.80 -54.09
N ALA A 272 -33.22 30.08 -53.10
CA ALA A 272 -32.42 29.14 -52.29
C ALA A 272 -32.20 27.76 -52.93
N ASN A 273 -32.94 27.38 -53.99
CA ASN A 273 -32.91 26.03 -54.56
C ASN A 273 -32.80 26.02 -56.09
N SER A 274 -32.10 26.98 -56.68
CA SER A 274 -31.84 26.88 -58.13
C SER A 274 -30.93 25.67 -58.42
N VAL A 275 -31.47 24.67 -59.09
CA VAL A 275 -30.73 23.46 -59.54
C VAL A 275 -29.51 23.86 -60.42
N HIS A 276 -29.48 25.11 -60.89
CA HIS A 276 -28.45 25.64 -61.78
C HIS A 276 -27.99 27.03 -61.32
N PRO A 277 -26.96 27.15 -60.46
CA PRO A 277 -26.44 28.43 -59.93
C PRO A 277 -26.04 29.46 -61.02
N TYR A 278 -25.68 29.05 -62.26
CA TYR A 278 -25.34 29.96 -63.38
C TYR A 278 -26.56 30.81 -63.80
N MET A 279 -27.79 30.44 -63.50
CA MET A 279 -28.97 31.19 -63.81
C MET A 279 -29.13 32.50 -62.99
N LEU A 280 -28.35 32.64 -61.90
CA LEU A 280 -28.26 33.84 -61.09
C LEU A 280 -27.62 35.03 -61.85
N GLY A 281 -26.91 34.74 -62.96
CA GLY A 281 -26.26 35.72 -63.77
C GLY A 281 -24.84 36.13 -63.31
N GLU A 282 -24.03 36.63 -64.26
CA GLU A 282 -22.64 36.97 -64.03
C GLU A 282 -22.49 38.06 -62.94
N ASN A 283 -23.33 39.09 -62.94
CA ASN A 283 -23.24 40.19 -62.00
C ASN A 283 -23.48 39.75 -60.55
N PHE A 284 -24.52 38.96 -60.29
CA PHE A 284 -24.83 38.44 -58.97
C PHE A 284 -23.73 37.50 -58.46
N LEU A 285 -23.30 36.56 -59.28
CA LEU A 285 -22.25 35.62 -58.94
C LEU A 285 -20.91 36.31 -58.64
N SER A 286 -20.58 37.41 -59.39
CA SER A 286 -19.38 38.22 -59.14
C SER A 286 -19.47 38.91 -57.78
N ALA A 287 -20.63 39.50 -57.45
CA ALA A 287 -20.85 40.14 -56.14
C ALA A 287 -20.74 39.14 -54.97
N GLU A 288 -21.32 37.91 -55.14
CA GLU A 288 -21.24 36.87 -54.15
C GLU A 288 -19.81 36.35 -53.97
N ILE A 289 -19.02 36.15 -55.05
CA ILE A 289 -17.59 35.78 -54.97
C ILE A 289 -16.80 36.85 -54.19
N ASN A 290 -17.01 38.14 -54.53
CA ASN A 290 -16.32 39.23 -53.83
C ASN A 290 -16.70 39.27 -52.37
N SER A 291 -17.98 39.18 -52.04
CA SER A 291 -18.48 39.11 -50.64
C SER A 291 -17.87 37.95 -49.87
N LEU A 292 -17.86 36.74 -50.45
CA LEU A 292 -17.28 35.58 -49.82
C LEU A 292 -15.73 35.68 -49.67
N THR A 293 -15.07 36.37 -50.58
CA THR A 293 -13.62 36.56 -50.58
C THR A 293 -13.19 37.60 -49.52
N GLU A 294 -13.97 38.68 -49.36
CA GLU A 294 -13.66 39.80 -48.47
C GLU A 294 -14.16 39.55 -47.00
N SER A 295 -15.21 38.78 -46.83
CA SER A 295 -15.76 38.52 -45.50
C SER A 295 -14.87 37.58 -44.68
N PRO A 296 -14.66 37.88 -43.40
CA PRO A 296 -13.95 36.97 -42.52
C PRO A 296 -14.73 35.65 -42.32
N ILE A 297 -14.01 34.58 -42.03
CA ILE A 297 -14.61 33.29 -41.68
C ILE A 297 -15.33 33.45 -40.34
N VAL A 298 -16.60 33.03 -40.28
CA VAL A 298 -17.39 32.99 -39.05
C VAL A 298 -17.19 31.64 -38.39
N TYR A 299 -16.51 31.62 -37.25
CA TYR A 299 -16.29 30.42 -36.49
C TYR A 299 -17.51 30.04 -35.65
N PRO A 300 -17.77 28.73 -35.49
CA PRO A 300 -18.88 28.26 -34.64
C PRO A 300 -18.55 28.46 -33.15
N VAL A 301 -19.57 28.44 -32.29
CA VAL A 301 -19.45 28.61 -30.83
C VAL A 301 -18.43 27.63 -30.25
N ARG A 302 -18.42 26.39 -30.75
CA ARG A 302 -17.48 25.35 -30.30
C ARG A 302 -16.00 25.74 -30.46
N TYR A 303 -15.65 26.46 -31.53
CA TYR A 303 -14.28 26.96 -31.75
C TYR A 303 -13.84 27.92 -30.64
N HIS A 304 -14.73 28.81 -30.21
CA HIS A 304 -14.46 29.77 -29.14
C HIS A 304 -14.45 29.07 -27.77
N ASP A 305 -15.30 28.05 -27.58
CA ASP A 305 -15.28 27.23 -26.36
C ASP A 305 -13.95 26.48 -26.20
N ILE A 306 -13.45 25.90 -27.28
CA ILE A 306 -12.11 25.24 -27.29
C ILE A 306 -11.02 26.22 -26.93
N SER A 307 -11.03 27.43 -27.51
CA SER A 307 -10.05 28.47 -27.19
C SER A 307 -10.07 28.81 -25.68
N ARG A 308 -11.25 28.90 -25.09
CA ARG A 308 -11.44 29.12 -23.65
C ARG A 308 -10.94 27.91 -22.83
N GLU A 309 -11.29 26.67 -23.23
CA GLU A 309 -10.80 25.45 -22.57
C GLU A 309 -9.27 25.40 -22.58
N LEU A 310 -8.63 25.66 -23.73
CA LEU A 310 -7.17 25.70 -23.85
C LEU A 310 -6.52 26.78 -22.94
N SER A 311 -7.13 27.96 -22.85
CA SER A 311 -6.62 29.03 -21.98
C SER A 311 -6.70 28.68 -20.50
N LEU A 312 -7.63 27.76 -20.07
CA LEU A 312 -7.76 27.27 -18.71
C LEU A 312 -6.82 26.09 -18.44
N LEU A 313 -6.57 25.23 -19.44
CA LEU A 313 -5.76 24.02 -19.29
C LEU A 313 -4.26 24.29 -19.37
N ALA A 314 -3.81 25.14 -20.27
CA ALA A 314 -2.39 25.38 -20.53
C ALA A 314 -1.60 25.83 -19.28
N PRO A 315 -2.11 26.72 -18.41
CA PRO A 315 -1.41 27.14 -17.20
C PRO A 315 -1.22 26.00 -16.18
N LEU A 316 -2.07 24.97 -16.22
CA LEU A 316 -1.99 23.86 -15.26
C LEU A 316 -0.75 22.98 -15.49
N LEU A 317 -0.16 22.98 -16.70
CA LEU A 317 1.09 22.27 -17.00
C LEU A 317 2.31 22.77 -16.23
N GLN A 318 2.28 24.02 -15.76
CA GLN A 318 3.42 24.66 -15.11
C GLN A 318 3.30 24.64 -13.57
N GLN A 319 2.19 24.14 -13.05
CA GLN A 319 1.95 24.11 -11.61
C GLN A 319 2.61 22.87 -10.99
N GLN A 320 3.52 23.10 -10.07
CA GLN A 320 4.05 22.06 -9.19
C GLN A 320 3.20 22.02 -7.92
N VAL A 321 2.79 20.82 -7.54
CA VAL A 321 1.99 20.61 -6.34
C VAL A 321 2.76 19.81 -5.31
N THR A 322 2.59 20.21 -4.06
CA THR A 322 3.03 19.43 -2.91
C THR A 322 1.80 18.90 -2.19
N ALA A 323 1.87 17.68 -1.72
CA ALA A 323 0.80 17.09 -0.94
C ALA A 323 1.36 16.07 0.05
N GLN A 324 0.65 15.89 1.13
CA GLN A 324 0.88 14.79 2.06
C GLN A 324 -0.24 13.77 1.87
N VAL A 325 0.11 12.56 1.42
CA VAL A 325 -0.86 11.53 1.04
C VAL A 325 -1.36 10.69 2.21
N TYR A 326 -0.95 11.03 3.41
CA TYR A 326 -1.34 10.40 4.67
C TYR A 326 -1.49 11.42 5.78
N ARG A 327 -2.11 11.02 6.88
CA ARG A 327 -2.13 11.76 8.14
C ARG A 327 -1.62 10.87 9.27
N TYR A 328 -0.71 11.37 10.08
CA TYR A 328 -0.31 10.66 11.29
C TYR A 328 -1.46 10.60 12.31
N GLN A 329 -1.69 9.41 12.84
CA GLN A 329 -2.51 9.15 14.03
C GLN A 329 -1.61 8.90 15.25
N LEU A 330 -0.40 8.39 14.99
CA LEU A 330 0.70 8.34 15.93
C LEU A 330 1.98 8.66 15.14
N THR A 331 2.67 9.71 15.54
CA THR A 331 3.94 10.14 14.94
C THR A 331 5.07 9.17 15.28
N PRO A 332 6.00 8.91 14.34
CA PRO A 332 7.22 8.17 14.67
C PRO A 332 7.93 8.80 15.87
N GLY A 333 8.31 7.99 16.86
CA GLY A 333 9.01 8.46 18.05
C GLY A 333 8.16 8.54 19.32
N GLU A 334 6.84 8.57 19.23
CA GLU A 334 5.95 8.55 20.40
C GLU A 334 5.83 7.14 21.01
N ASP A 335 5.92 6.07 20.21
CA ASP A 335 5.95 4.67 20.68
C ASP A 335 7.29 4.04 20.33
N VAL A 336 8.30 4.30 21.16
CA VAL A 336 9.63 3.68 21.04
C VAL A 336 9.75 2.60 22.08
N LYS A 337 9.89 1.35 21.65
CA LYS A 337 9.99 0.19 22.55
C LYS A 337 11.29 -0.57 22.35
N LYS A 338 11.89 -0.97 23.47
CA LYS A 338 13.00 -1.92 23.46
C LYS A 338 12.44 -3.34 23.43
N ASP A 339 12.60 -4.03 22.32
CA ASP A 339 12.06 -5.39 22.16
C ASP A 339 13.01 -6.46 22.67
N ARG A 340 14.30 -6.29 22.50
CA ARG A 340 15.33 -7.27 22.89
C ARG A 340 16.56 -6.60 23.50
N PRO A 341 17.29 -7.27 24.39
CA PRO A 341 16.88 -8.48 25.10
C PRO A 341 15.87 -8.17 26.22
N LYS A 342 14.93 -9.10 26.47
CA LYS A 342 14.05 -9.04 27.65
C LYS A 342 14.82 -9.49 28.86
N LYS A 343 15.64 -8.60 29.44
CA LYS A 343 16.59 -8.91 30.52
C LYS A 343 15.96 -9.67 31.68
N ALA A 344 14.80 -9.24 32.14
CA ALA A 344 14.10 -9.92 33.26
C ALA A 344 13.72 -11.37 32.90
N LEU A 345 13.21 -11.63 31.69
CA LEU A 345 12.86 -12.96 31.23
C LEU A 345 14.08 -13.89 31.14
N ILE A 346 15.20 -13.40 30.64
CA ILE A 346 16.45 -14.17 30.51
C ILE A 346 16.98 -14.55 31.88
N LEU A 347 16.94 -13.64 32.86
CA LEU A 347 17.37 -13.92 34.24
C LEU A 347 16.46 -14.95 34.91
N VAL A 348 15.15 -14.85 34.76
CA VAL A 348 14.21 -15.83 35.32
C VAL A 348 14.41 -17.20 34.70
N LEU A 349 14.55 -17.29 33.37
CA LEU A 349 14.84 -18.55 32.68
C LEU A 349 16.20 -19.13 33.11
N GLY A 350 17.22 -18.29 33.26
CA GLY A 350 18.54 -18.70 33.78
C GLY A 350 18.45 -19.28 35.17
N ALA A 351 17.69 -18.67 36.07
CA ALA A 351 17.44 -19.18 37.40
C ALA A 351 16.67 -20.51 37.42
N LEU A 352 15.61 -20.63 36.62
CA LEU A 352 14.82 -21.86 36.50
C LEU A 352 15.68 -23.01 35.94
N LEU A 353 16.41 -22.79 34.85
CA LEU A 353 17.31 -23.79 34.27
C LEU A 353 18.43 -24.16 35.22
N GLY A 354 18.97 -23.17 35.93
CA GLY A 354 20.00 -23.43 36.96
C GLY A 354 19.50 -24.28 38.12
N GLY A 355 18.27 -24.02 38.59
CA GLY A 355 17.60 -24.83 39.61
C GLY A 355 17.38 -26.28 39.14
N MET A 356 16.88 -26.46 37.90
CA MET A 356 16.69 -27.80 37.30
C MET A 356 18.03 -28.56 37.13
N LEU A 357 19.05 -27.89 36.61
CA LEU A 357 20.39 -28.47 36.46
C LEU A 357 21.02 -28.78 37.80
N GLY A 358 20.84 -27.92 38.81
CA GLY A 358 21.31 -28.14 40.16
C GLY A 358 20.68 -29.35 40.82
N MET A 359 19.36 -29.51 40.71
CA MET A 359 18.65 -30.70 41.17
C MET A 359 19.10 -31.96 40.43
N GLY A 360 19.22 -31.91 39.10
CA GLY A 360 19.73 -33.03 38.30
C GLY A 360 21.15 -33.44 38.69
N ALA A 361 22.05 -32.49 38.92
CA ALA A 361 23.41 -32.75 39.37
C ALA A 361 23.46 -33.42 40.75
N VAL A 362 22.58 -33.02 41.68
CA VAL A 362 22.44 -33.70 42.98
C VAL A 362 22.03 -35.14 42.83
N LEU A 363 21.00 -35.41 42.01
CA LEU A 363 20.48 -36.75 41.76
C LEU A 363 21.52 -37.66 41.09
N VAL A 364 22.27 -37.16 40.14
CA VAL A 364 23.33 -37.90 39.44
C VAL A 364 24.48 -38.19 40.42
N THR A 365 24.96 -37.22 41.18
CA THR A 365 26.03 -37.42 42.16
C THR A 365 25.66 -38.41 43.25
N ASP A 366 24.39 -38.42 43.69
CA ASP A 366 23.89 -39.39 44.66
C ASP A 366 23.74 -40.81 44.05
N GLY A 367 23.29 -40.89 42.80
CA GLY A 367 23.22 -42.15 42.05
C GLY A 367 24.60 -42.80 41.91
N ILE A 368 25.63 -42.03 41.53
CA ILE A 368 27.01 -42.50 41.39
C ILE A 368 27.57 -42.90 42.77
N ALA A 369 27.31 -42.13 43.83
CA ALA A 369 27.78 -42.45 45.18
C ALA A 369 27.18 -43.76 45.74
N ARG A 370 25.90 -44.06 45.39
CA ARG A 370 25.26 -45.37 45.75
C ARG A 370 25.88 -46.52 44.94
N TYR A 371 26.11 -46.30 43.62
CA TYR A 371 26.77 -47.35 42.80
C TYR A 371 28.16 -47.71 43.26
N ARG A 372 28.91 -46.75 43.76
CA ARG A 372 30.30 -46.95 44.28
C ARG A 372 30.35 -47.60 45.65
N ARG A 373 29.22 -47.64 46.43
CA ARG A 373 29.09 -48.27 47.75
C ARG A 373 28.49 -49.69 47.69
N ARG A 374 28.03 -50.14 46.51
CA ARG A 374 27.69 -51.53 46.17
C ARG A 374 28.93 -52.22 45.60
#